data_4f4d03d39494912bbc1a0ae1a9241396
#
_entry.id   4f4d03d39494912bbc1a0ae1a9241396
#
_cell.length_a   1.000
_cell.length_b   1.000
_cell.length_c   1.000
_cell.angle_alpha   90.00
_cell.angle_beta   90.00
_cell.angle_gamma   90.00
#
_symmetry.space_group_name_H-M   'P 1'
#
loop_
_entity.id
_entity.type
_entity.pdbx_description
1 polymer ?
#
loop_
_entity_poly.entity_id
_entity_poly.type
_entity_poly.pdbx_seq_one_letter_code
_entity_poly.pdbx_strand_id
1 'polypeptide(L)'
;MKQRFSKRTRLVSALLTLAMVFTFLPFSAFAADDPRGIRIDGDHFPNYEFRQYLKANIDKDGDGHLNDTELNIWDLDVTSQRIANLKGIEYFTNLRRLYCNDNKLKTLDLSGNAELQQVYCSSNKLEQLNLSGNSQMRIVECNDNENLTTLDVSSNPYLKILRCRNNNLSKLDLSNNPDLEILNCNDNKLPELDLSNNKKLEELSCANNLLKKLDVSNRSSLKKVICNDNQLVRLDINNNGSMTTLYASNNQLTSLNLTGTYITYKKIENNVCTVPANKCVRIIYLDDLAGDFDKTNVRSIDGGEIKGNTIEVDLYSNQVTYYYFCGNGDTIGFKILLDWVGEETDVAINENYFPDANFRDYVSKLDGRIDGRRDGALDRKESALTEVNISNLTIRDLEGIKYFTELEKLDCTKNKLWDLNLSRNTKLKQLHCENNILAQLNLENQVDLEFLDCSNNRLTCLNLPSMPNLKEFKADGNIYGIKINKTDRTFDLERFPGKFLVEKSSEWNGGSVKSGTSILTVDKGVSQVTYTYDCGNGRSMKVTLNITETDKPGTVTPPEPPVTPPEPPVTP
;
A
#
# COMPACT_ATOMS: atom_id res chain seq x y z
N MET A 1 -40.66 -7.85 45.70
CA MET A 1 -40.53 -9.27 45.29
C MET A 1 -39.28 -9.42 44.40
N LYS A 2 -38.46 -10.36 44.73
CA LYS A 2 -37.12 -10.59 44.20
C LYS A 2 -37.17 -11.01 42.73
N GLN A 3 -36.35 -10.38 41.87
CA GLN A 3 -36.00 -10.95 40.60
C GLN A 3 -34.49 -11.08 40.48
N ARG A 4 -34.09 -12.26 40.05
CA ARG A 4 -32.73 -12.71 39.89
C ARG A 4 -32.09 -12.16 38.64
N PHE A 5 -30.91 -11.60 38.80
CA PHE A 5 -30.00 -11.28 37.69
C PHE A 5 -29.39 -12.55 37.09
N SER A 6 -29.54 -12.74 35.81
CA SER A 6 -28.77 -13.67 35.00
C SER A 6 -27.63 -12.93 34.34
N LYS A 7 -26.42 -13.19 34.78
CA LYS A 7 -25.19 -12.77 34.10
C LYS A 7 -25.02 -13.62 32.83
N ARG A 8 -25.12 -13.02 31.66
CA ARG A 8 -24.52 -13.59 30.46
C ARG A 8 -23.30 -12.74 30.08
N THR A 9 -22.18 -13.37 30.25
CA THR A 9 -20.83 -12.99 29.92
C THR A 9 -20.74 -12.59 28.45
N ARG A 10 -20.29 -11.37 28.18
CA ARG A 10 -19.81 -10.96 26.87
C ARG A 10 -18.46 -11.63 26.66
N LEU A 11 -18.39 -12.57 25.72
CA LEU A 11 -17.13 -12.98 25.13
C LEU A 11 -16.67 -11.86 24.20
N VAL A 12 -15.69 -11.11 24.67
CA VAL A 12 -14.84 -10.29 23.84
C VAL A 12 -13.87 -11.27 23.19
N SER A 13 -14.00 -11.48 21.88
CA SER A 13 -12.96 -12.13 21.10
C SER A 13 -11.79 -11.15 20.97
N ALA A 14 -10.91 -11.19 21.97
CA ALA A 14 -9.57 -10.71 21.80
C ALA A 14 -8.88 -11.70 20.85
N LEU A 15 -8.55 -11.27 19.64
CA LEU A 15 -7.45 -11.87 18.88
C LEU A 15 -6.21 -11.72 19.76
N LEU A 16 -5.89 -12.77 20.47
CA LEU A 16 -4.58 -12.97 21.05
C LEU A 16 -3.63 -13.11 19.84
N THR A 17 -2.96 -12.04 19.48
CA THR A 17 -1.59 -12.13 19.03
C THR A 17 -0.84 -12.78 20.19
N LEU A 18 -0.69 -14.09 20.09
CA LEU A 18 0.18 -14.84 20.98
C LEU A 18 1.61 -14.44 20.61
N ALA A 19 2.06 -13.28 21.08
CA ALA A 19 3.46 -13.04 21.29
C ALA A 19 3.87 -14.08 22.34
N MET A 20 4.33 -15.23 21.89
CA MET A 20 5.14 -16.09 22.75
C MET A 20 6.39 -15.27 23.06
N VAL A 21 6.33 -14.58 24.19
CA VAL A 21 7.52 -14.12 24.87
C VAL A 21 8.23 -15.39 25.32
N PHE A 22 9.09 -15.93 24.47
CA PHE A 22 10.13 -16.80 24.94
C PHE A 22 11.00 -15.91 25.85
N THR A 23 10.83 -16.07 27.14
CA THR A 23 11.83 -15.63 28.11
C THR A 23 13.11 -16.38 27.78
N PHE A 24 13.97 -15.74 26.99
CA PHE A 24 15.33 -16.19 26.84
C PHE A 24 16.00 -16.06 28.20
N LEU A 25 16.10 -17.18 28.92
CA LEU A 25 17.17 -17.31 29.88
C LEU A 25 18.49 -17.11 29.12
N PRO A 26 19.43 -16.32 29.64
CA PRO A 26 20.70 -16.14 28.98
C PRO A 26 21.33 -17.52 28.78
N PHE A 27 21.66 -17.82 27.52
CA PHE A 27 22.18 -19.11 27.06
C PHE A 27 23.60 -19.42 27.59
N SER A 28 24.05 -18.72 28.64
CA SER A 28 25.34 -18.91 29.30
C SER A 28 25.42 -20.01 30.35
N ALA A 29 24.37 -20.85 30.49
CA ALA A 29 24.33 -21.81 31.61
C ALA A 29 24.38 -23.29 31.23
N PHE A 30 24.52 -23.69 29.96
CA PHE A 30 24.55 -25.12 29.57
C PHE A 30 25.63 -25.51 28.57
N ALA A 31 26.72 -24.79 28.53
CA ALA A 31 27.90 -25.25 27.82
C ALA A 31 29.08 -25.24 28.79
N ALA A 32 28.96 -25.95 29.85
CA ALA A 32 30.11 -26.26 30.68
C ALA A 32 30.43 -27.73 30.49
N ASP A 33 31.61 -27.96 29.97
CA ASP A 33 32.54 -28.87 30.58
C ASP A 33 32.78 -30.24 29.92
N ASP A 34 32.40 -30.40 28.62
CA ASP A 34 33.19 -31.39 27.86
C ASP A 34 34.33 -30.65 27.17
N PRO A 35 35.60 -30.85 27.52
CA PRO A 35 36.73 -30.16 26.86
C PRO A 35 36.85 -30.48 25.37
N ARG A 36 36.05 -31.43 24.85
CA ARG A 36 35.99 -31.80 23.45
C ARG A 36 35.02 -30.93 22.66
N GLY A 37 34.17 -30.11 23.31
CA GLY A 37 33.20 -29.25 22.66
C GLY A 37 31.76 -29.75 22.73
N ILE A 38 30.91 -29.30 21.76
CA ILE A 38 29.47 -29.63 21.73
C ILE A 38 29.25 -31.04 21.19
N ARG A 39 28.62 -31.89 21.96
CA ARG A 39 28.37 -33.29 21.59
C ARG A 39 27.37 -33.38 20.42
N ILE A 40 27.68 -34.18 19.39
CA ILE A 40 26.80 -34.45 18.26
C ILE A 40 25.76 -35.53 18.65
N ASP A 41 24.77 -35.17 19.45
CA ASP A 41 23.72 -36.05 19.93
C ASP A 41 22.29 -35.46 19.70
N GLY A 42 21.26 -36.16 20.21
CA GLY A 42 19.88 -35.76 20.03
C GLY A 42 19.46 -34.54 20.85
N ASP A 43 20.17 -34.22 21.90
CA ASP A 43 19.86 -33.08 22.78
C ASP A 43 20.32 -31.76 22.16
N HIS A 44 21.53 -31.75 21.56
CA HIS A 44 22.11 -30.56 20.93
C HIS A 44 21.65 -30.40 19.49
N PHE A 45 21.56 -31.50 18.75
CA PHE A 45 21.19 -31.54 17.32
C PHE A 45 20.06 -32.56 17.11
N PRO A 46 18.79 -32.22 17.35
CA PRO A 46 17.69 -33.21 17.37
C PRO A 46 17.41 -33.88 16.05
N ASN A 47 17.76 -33.25 14.90
CA ASN A 47 17.55 -33.86 13.58
C ASN A 47 18.64 -34.90 13.27
N TYR A 48 18.23 -36.12 12.89
CA TYR A 48 19.15 -37.21 12.58
C TYR A 48 20.02 -36.91 11.37
N GLU A 49 19.44 -36.43 10.27
CA GLU A 49 20.14 -36.12 9.03
C GLU A 49 21.20 -35.04 9.26
N PHE A 50 20.85 -34.01 10.05
CA PHE A 50 21.80 -32.95 10.40
C PHE A 50 22.98 -33.49 11.21
N ARG A 51 22.73 -34.37 12.19
CA ARG A 51 23.82 -35.03 12.92
C ARG A 51 24.71 -35.88 12.02
N GLN A 52 24.14 -36.62 11.06
CA GLN A 52 24.96 -37.40 10.11
C GLN A 52 25.82 -36.50 9.25
N TYR A 53 25.24 -35.36 8.79
CA TYR A 53 26.01 -34.37 8.04
C TYR A 53 27.17 -33.79 8.87
N LEU A 54 26.92 -33.40 10.13
CA LEU A 54 27.93 -32.84 11.02
C LEU A 54 29.08 -33.82 11.24
N LYS A 55 28.76 -35.09 11.54
CA LYS A 55 29.79 -36.16 11.71
C LYS A 55 30.59 -36.43 10.46
N ALA A 56 30.02 -36.30 9.28
CA ALA A 56 30.70 -36.61 8.04
C ALA A 56 31.53 -35.42 7.52
N ASN A 57 31.14 -34.18 7.79
CA ASN A 57 31.69 -33.00 7.12
C ASN A 57 32.32 -31.99 8.06
N ILE A 58 31.90 -31.89 9.32
CA ILE A 58 32.36 -30.85 10.26
C ILE A 58 33.26 -31.43 11.34
N ASP A 59 32.86 -32.55 11.97
CA ASP A 59 33.65 -33.31 12.94
C ASP A 59 34.86 -33.91 12.22
N LYS A 60 35.99 -33.21 12.27
CA LYS A 60 37.19 -33.56 11.50
C LYS A 60 38.07 -34.59 12.19
N ASP A 61 38.08 -34.60 13.51
CA ASP A 61 38.83 -35.58 14.32
C ASP A 61 38.04 -36.85 14.59
N GLY A 62 36.70 -36.83 14.31
CA GLY A 62 35.82 -38.01 14.41
C GLY A 62 35.47 -38.40 15.83
N ASP A 63 35.62 -37.50 16.81
CA ASP A 63 35.43 -37.81 18.23
C ASP A 63 33.95 -37.72 18.68
N GLY A 64 33.07 -37.29 17.77
CA GLY A 64 31.63 -37.14 18.00
C GLY A 64 31.24 -35.87 18.74
N HIS A 65 32.12 -34.89 18.81
CA HIS A 65 31.92 -33.56 19.36
C HIS A 65 32.24 -32.52 18.30
N LEU A 66 31.84 -31.27 18.51
CA LEU A 66 32.28 -30.14 17.71
C LEU A 66 33.07 -29.19 18.62
N ASN A 67 34.37 -29.17 18.47
CA ASN A 67 35.28 -28.28 19.19
C ASN A 67 35.24 -26.86 18.60
N ASP A 68 35.88 -25.88 19.28
CA ASP A 68 35.90 -24.47 18.86
C ASP A 68 36.42 -24.26 17.43
N THR A 69 37.33 -25.08 16.95
CA THR A 69 37.87 -24.98 15.59
C THR A 69 36.82 -25.43 14.57
N GLU A 70 36.09 -26.47 14.84
CA GLU A 70 35.06 -27.04 13.99
C GLU A 70 33.80 -26.20 13.98
N LEU A 71 33.48 -25.56 15.11
CA LEU A 71 32.40 -24.58 15.22
C LEU A 71 32.75 -23.24 14.55
N ASN A 72 34.04 -22.93 14.38
CA ASN A 72 34.51 -21.68 13.81
C ASN A 72 34.49 -21.71 12.27
N ILE A 73 33.36 -21.99 11.68
CA ILE A 73 33.16 -21.98 10.23
C ILE A 73 32.37 -20.74 9.82
N TRP A 74 32.64 -20.25 8.61
CA TRP A 74 31.95 -19.09 8.02
C TRP A 74 30.86 -19.49 7.05
N ASP A 75 30.96 -20.70 6.50
CA ASP A 75 30.07 -21.24 5.47
C ASP A 75 29.60 -22.63 5.91
N LEU A 76 28.29 -22.83 5.84
CA LEU A 76 27.68 -24.15 6.05
C LEU A 76 26.74 -24.45 4.88
N ASP A 77 27.03 -25.52 4.14
CA ASP A 77 26.19 -25.99 3.05
C ASP A 77 25.57 -27.35 3.39
N VAL A 78 24.32 -27.32 3.78
CA VAL A 78 23.49 -28.50 4.05
C VAL A 78 22.39 -28.66 3.00
N THR A 79 22.62 -28.18 1.77
CA THR A 79 21.68 -28.30 0.67
C THR A 79 21.33 -29.75 0.38
N SER A 80 20.06 -30.06 0.10
CA SER A 80 19.54 -31.38 -0.32
C SER A 80 19.83 -32.54 0.64
N GLN A 81 19.96 -32.26 1.95
CA GLN A 81 20.25 -33.27 2.97
C GLN A 81 19.00 -33.91 3.61
N ARG A 82 17.79 -33.53 3.15
CA ARG A 82 16.51 -33.98 3.71
C ARG A 82 16.30 -33.58 5.18
N ILE A 83 17.01 -32.57 5.66
CA ILE A 83 16.96 -32.07 7.03
C ILE A 83 15.59 -31.44 7.30
N ALA A 84 14.97 -31.83 8.43
CA ALA A 84 13.68 -31.30 8.84
C ALA A 84 13.78 -30.24 9.95
N ASN A 85 14.95 -30.12 10.59
CA ASN A 85 15.19 -29.16 11.66
C ASN A 85 16.69 -28.87 11.76
N LEU A 86 17.06 -27.60 11.81
CA LEU A 86 18.46 -27.15 11.98
C LEU A 86 18.76 -26.67 13.41
N LYS A 87 17.96 -27.05 14.43
CA LYS A 87 18.32 -26.74 15.82
C LYS A 87 19.72 -27.25 16.12
N GLY A 88 20.54 -26.43 16.79
CA GLY A 88 21.97 -26.61 16.98
C GLY A 88 22.79 -25.71 16.03
N ILE A 89 22.15 -25.08 15.02
CA ILE A 89 22.80 -24.10 14.14
C ILE A 89 23.33 -22.91 14.93
N GLU A 90 22.69 -22.55 16.03
CA GLU A 90 23.04 -21.46 16.94
C GLU A 90 24.45 -21.61 17.56
N TYR A 91 25.01 -22.81 17.58
CA TYR A 91 26.38 -23.03 18.06
C TYR A 91 27.45 -22.50 17.06
N PHE A 92 27.09 -22.33 15.79
CA PHE A 92 27.97 -21.78 14.76
C PHE A 92 27.93 -20.24 14.75
N THR A 93 28.45 -19.63 15.81
CA THR A 93 28.32 -18.18 16.06
C THR A 93 29.04 -17.31 15.04
N ASN A 94 30.07 -17.82 14.34
CA ASN A 94 30.84 -17.12 13.31
C ASN A 94 30.29 -17.34 11.89
N LEU A 95 29.14 -18.02 11.77
CA LEU A 95 28.54 -18.35 10.48
C LEU A 95 28.10 -17.07 9.73
N ARG A 96 28.59 -16.92 8.50
CA ARG A 96 28.27 -15.78 7.62
C ARG A 96 27.39 -16.17 6.45
N ARG A 97 27.45 -17.42 6.00
CA ARG A 97 26.63 -17.93 4.89
C ARG A 97 26.05 -19.30 5.25
N LEU A 98 24.74 -19.42 5.06
CA LEU A 98 24.02 -20.68 5.26
C LEU A 98 23.33 -21.08 3.96
N TYR A 99 23.64 -22.26 3.43
CA TYR A 99 22.95 -22.90 2.32
C TYR A 99 22.17 -24.09 2.86
N CYS A 100 20.84 -23.99 2.90
CA CYS A 100 19.97 -25.05 3.37
C CYS A 100 18.77 -25.28 2.43
N ASN A 101 18.98 -24.97 1.13
CA ASN A 101 17.98 -25.20 0.10
C ASN A 101 17.62 -26.70 0.00
N ASP A 102 16.42 -26.99 -0.56
CA ASP A 102 15.97 -28.33 -0.88
C ASP A 102 16.05 -29.29 0.32
N ASN A 103 15.41 -28.88 1.40
CA ASN A 103 15.30 -29.65 2.63
C ASN A 103 13.81 -29.81 3.05
N LYS A 104 13.54 -30.17 4.27
CA LYS A 104 12.20 -30.38 4.83
C LYS A 104 11.90 -29.45 6.01
N LEU A 105 12.61 -28.33 6.08
CA LEU A 105 12.52 -27.38 7.19
C LEU A 105 11.11 -26.80 7.27
N LYS A 106 10.49 -26.85 8.45
CA LYS A 106 9.22 -26.18 8.76
C LYS A 106 9.45 -24.85 9.46
N THR A 107 10.49 -24.78 10.26
CA THR A 107 10.90 -23.56 10.95
C THR A 107 12.41 -23.41 10.82
N LEU A 108 12.87 -22.17 10.71
CA LEU A 108 14.28 -21.83 10.71
C LEU A 108 14.49 -20.61 11.59
N ASP A 109 15.13 -20.84 12.73
CA ASP A 109 15.53 -19.79 13.66
C ASP A 109 17.03 -19.54 13.54
N LEU A 110 17.39 -18.33 13.09
CA LEU A 110 18.77 -17.91 12.91
C LEU A 110 19.16 -16.76 13.86
N SER A 111 18.31 -16.45 14.83
CA SER A 111 18.54 -15.32 15.76
C SER A 111 19.83 -15.46 16.58
N GLY A 112 20.35 -16.68 16.76
CA GLY A 112 21.61 -16.97 17.43
C GLY A 112 22.85 -16.74 16.57
N ASN A 113 22.72 -16.58 15.25
CA ASN A 113 23.85 -16.46 14.32
C ASN A 113 24.07 -14.99 13.91
N ALA A 114 24.55 -14.17 14.85
CA ALA A 114 24.61 -12.70 14.69
C ALA A 114 25.48 -12.21 13.52
N GLU A 115 26.50 -12.99 13.14
CA GLU A 115 27.41 -12.66 12.02
C GLU A 115 26.84 -13.03 10.64
N LEU A 116 25.64 -13.63 10.58
CA LEU A 116 25.07 -14.13 9.33
C LEU A 116 24.73 -12.98 8.37
N GLN A 117 25.25 -13.12 7.15
CA GLN A 117 25.09 -12.14 6.08
C GLN A 117 24.26 -12.66 4.91
N GLN A 118 24.23 -13.97 4.72
CA GLN A 118 23.53 -14.59 3.59
C GLN A 118 22.84 -15.88 4.03
N VAL A 119 21.58 -16.02 3.70
CA VAL A 119 20.81 -17.25 3.90
C VAL A 119 20.11 -17.66 2.61
N TYR A 120 20.26 -18.93 2.26
CA TYR A 120 19.66 -19.60 1.12
C TYR A 120 18.84 -20.78 1.65
N CYS A 121 17.54 -20.61 1.77
CA CYS A 121 16.61 -21.58 2.36
C CYS A 121 15.40 -21.89 1.45
N SER A 122 15.60 -21.73 0.15
CA SER A 122 14.58 -22.02 -0.85
C SER A 122 14.22 -23.51 -0.89
N SER A 123 13.03 -23.83 -1.44
CA SER A 123 12.55 -25.20 -1.61
C SER A 123 12.54 -26.01 -0.29
N ASN A 124 11.85 -25.44 0.69
CA ASN A 124 11.59 -26.05 1.99
C ASN A 124 10.06 -26.09 2.25
N LYS A 125 9.69 -26.24 3.51
CA LYS A 125 8.29 -26.21 3.97
C LYS A 125 8.10 -25.19 5.09
N LEU A 126 8.86 -24.07 5.00
CA LEU A 126 8.90 -23.08 6.07
C LEU A 126 7.51 -22.47 6.30
N GLU A 127 7.10 -22.51 7.55
CA GLU A 127 5.98 -21.81 8.14
C GLU A 127 6.48 -20.54 8.86
N GLN A 128 7.73 -20.58 9.34
CA GLN A 128 8.38 -19.49 10.09
C GLN A 128 9.87 -19.40 9.73
N LEU A 129 10.33 -18.16 9.52
CA LEU A 129 11.74 -17.80 9.34
C LEU A 129 12.06 -16.65 10.28
N ASN A 130 12.94 -16.86 11.26
CA ASN A 130 13.35 -15.83 12.21
C ASN A 130 14.74 -15.29 11.88
N LEU A 131 14.80 -14.00 11.52
CA LEU A 131 16.02 -13.26 11.17
C LEU A 131 16.30 -12.11 12.15
N SER A 132 15.66 -12.08 13.33
CA SER A 132 15.71 -10.92 14.23
C SER A 132 17.11 -10.62 14.81
N GLY A 133 17.97 -11.64 14.88
CA GLY A 133 19.36 -11.50 15.36
C GLY A 133 20.40 -11.09 14.30
N ASN A 134 20.03 -11.05 13.01
CA ASN A 134 20.98 -11.00 11.91
C ASN A 134 21.11 -9.58 11.32
N SER A 135 21.57 -8.62 12.12
CA SER A 135 21.67 -7.21 11.71
C SER A 135 22.61 -6.97 10.51
N GLN A 136 23.51 -7.91 10.21
CA GLN A 136 24.47 -7.85 9.10
C GLN A 136 23.94 -8.51 7.81
N MET A 137 22.67 -8.98 7.82
CA MET A 137 22.06 -9.68 6.68
C MET A 137 22.05 -8.83 5.40
N ARG A 138 22.52 -9.43 4.32
CA ARG A 138 22.60 -8.81 2.98
C ARG A 138 21.78 -9.54 1.93
N ILE A 139 21.67 -10.87 2.05
CA ILE A 139 20.96 -11.71 1.09
C ILE A 139 20.05 -12.67 1.84
N VAL A 140 18.77 -12.64 1.47
CA VAL A 140 17.76 -13.62 1.91
C VAL A 140 17.13 -14.23 0.66
N GLU A 141 17.32 -15.54 0.47
CA GLU A 141 16.62 -16.33 -0.55
C GLU A 141 15.80 -17.42 0.11
N CYS A 142 14.50 -17.23 0.13
CA CYS A 142 13.53 -18.14 0.75
C CYS A 142 12.38 -18.49 -0.21
N ASN A 143 12.71 -18.62 -1.51
CA ASN A 143 11.74 -19.00 -2.52
C ASN A 143 11.13 -20.38 -2.24
N ASP A 144 9.95 -20.65 -2.81
CA ASP A 144 9.33 -21.97 -2.82
C ASP A 144 9.13 -22.57 -1.42
N ASN A 145 8.56 -21.74 -0.51
CA ASN A 145 8.10 -22.14 0.81
C ASN A 145 6.60 -21.82 0.93
N GLU A 146 5.76 -22.65 0.32
CA GLU A 146 4.33 -22.40 0.13
C GLU A 146 3.53 -22.17 1.44
N ASN A 147 4.08 -22.57 2.58
CA ASN A 147 3.46 -22.36 3.89
C ASN A 147 3.91 -21.06 4.58
N LEU A 148 4.86 -20.32 3.99
CA LEU A 148 5.37 -19.08 4.59
C LEU A 148 4.38 -17.93 4.32
N THR A 149 3.63 -17.56 5.36
CA THR A 149 2.60 -16.51 5.29
C THR A 149 3.07 -15.15 5.75
N THR A 150 4.15 -15.10 6.51
CA THR A 150 4.76 -13.87 7.03
C THR A 150 6.28 -13.92 6.92
N LEU A 151 6.88 -12.78 6.60
CA LEU A 151 8.35 -12.61 6.56
C LEU A 151 8.70 -11.27 7.17
N ASP A 152 9.41 -11.30 8.30
CA ASP A 152 9.89 -10.09 8.97
C ASP A 152 11.38 -9.88 8.68
N VAL A 153 11.69 -8.78 7.98
CA VAL A 153 13.04 -8.33 7.66
C VAL A 153 13.37 -6.98 8.30
N SER A 154 12.58 -6.55 9.27
CA SER A 154 12.73 -5.23 9.91
C SER A 154 14.04 -5.08 10.69
N SER A 155 14.64 -6.19 11.13
CA SER A 155 15.93 -6.23 11.83
C SER A 155 17.15 -6.30 10.91
N ASN A 156 16.96 -6.23 9.57
CA ASN A 156 18.02 -6.44 8.58
C ASN A 156 18.26 -5.19 7.72
N PRO A 157 18.77 -4.08 8.29
CA PRO A 157 18.83 -2.77 7.60
C PRO A 157 19.80 -2.76 6.40
N TYR A 158 20.75 -3.69 6.32
CA TYR A 158 21.69 -3.79 5.21
C TYR A 158 21.28 -4.78 4.13
N LEU A 159 19.99 -5.22 4.15
CA LEU A 159 19.48 -6.16 3.17
C LEU A 159 19.52 -5.55 1.76
N LYS A 160 20.22 -6.23 0.84
CA LYS A 160 20.39 -5.83 -0.56
C LYS A 160 19.57 -6.67 -1.52
N ILE A 161 19.47 -7.96 -1.24
CA ILE A 161 18.79 -8.93 -2.09
C ILE A 161 17.78 -9.69 -1.25
N LEU A 162 16.50 -9.56 -1.64
CA LEU A 162 15.41 -10.36 -1.09
C LEU A 162 14.73 -11.13 -2.22
N ARG A 163 14.78 -12.47 -2.15
CA ARG A 163 14.04 -13.37 -3.03
C ARG A 163 13.14 -14.25 -2.20
N CYS A 164 11.83 -13.97 -2.27
CA CYS A 164 10.78 -14.65 -1.54
C CYS A 164 9.64 -15.10 -2.49
N ARG A 165 10.00 -15.47 -3.71
CA ARG A 165 9.07 -15.95 -4.72
C ARG A 165 8.37 -17.23 -4.30
N ASN A 166 7.14 -17.45 -4.80
CA ASN A 166 6.34 -18.66 -4.59
C ASN A 166 6.21 -19.02 -3.11
N ASN A 167 5.62 -18.07 -2.39
CA ASN A 167 5.24 -18.21 -0.97
C ASN A 167 3.74 -17.86 -0.81
N ASN A 168 3.28 -17.69 0.42
CA ASN A 168 1.91 -17.33 0.72
C ASN A 168 1.82 -16.00 1.49
N LEU A 169 2.72 -15.06 1.16
CA LEU A 169 2.83 -13.77 1.85
C LEU A 169 1.64 -12.88 1.50
N SER A 170 0.91 -12.42 2.52
CA SER A 170 -0.16 -11.43 2.37
C SER A 170 0.28 -10.00 2.75
N LYS A 171 1.46 -9.85 3.32
CA LYS A 171 2.09 -8.57 3.65
C LYS A 171 3.61 -8.70 3.57
N LEU A 172 4.26 -7.62 3.10
CA LEU A 172 5.72 -7.51 3.10
C LEU A 172 6.11 -6.06 3.44
N ASP A 173 6.68 -5.85 4.62
CA ASP A 173 7.13 -4.55 5.08
C ASP A 173 8.63 -4.39 4.84
N LEU A 174 8.99 -3.45 3.97
CA LEU A 174 10.36 -3.16 3.55
C LEU A 174 10.84 -1.78 4.03
N SER A 175 10.12 -1.15 4.94
CA SER A 175 10.39 0.20 5.42
C SER A 175 11.77 0.35 6.08
N ASN A 176 12.30 -0.73 6.64
CA ASN A 176 13.60 -0.77 7.32
C ASN A 176 14.76 -1.29 6.44
N ASN A 177 14.55 -1.47 5.12
CA ASN A 177 15.55 -2.01 4.21
C ASN A 177 15.95 -1.00 3.11
N PRO A 178 16.53 0.16 3.46
CA PRO A 178 16.82 1.24 2.50
C PRO A 178 17.89 0.87 1.48
N ASP A 179 18.70 -0.16 1.76
CA ASP A 179 19.77 -0.62 0.89
C ASP A 179 19.33 -1.68 -0.12
N LEU A 180 18.03 -1.98 -0.21
CA LEU A 180 17.51 -3.01 -1.11
C LEU A 180 17.73 -2.65 -2.58
N GLU A 181 18.45 -3.54 -3.27
CA GLU A 181 18.83 -3.42 -4.69
C GLU A 181 17.99 -4.35 -5.56
N ILE A 182 17.70 -5.57 -5.08
CA ILE A 182 16.94 -6.59 -5.81
C ILE A 182 15.81 -7.13 -4.94
N LEU A 183 14.59 -7.01 -5.44
CA LEU A 183 13.40 -7.62 -4.83
C LEU A 183 12.73 -8.58 -5.83
N ASN A 184 12.58 -9.85 -5.42
CA ASN A 184 11.72 -10.79 -6.12
C ASN A 184 10.70 -11.36 -5.13
N CYS A 185 9.46 -10.88 -5.23
CA CYS A 185 8.31 -11.34 -4.46
C CYS A 185 7.18 -11.87 -5.37
N ASN A 186 7.54 -12.39 -6.57
CA ASN A 186 6.56 -13.02 -7.46
C ASN A 186 5.78 -14.13 -6.77
N ASP A 187 4.61 -14.45 -7.29
CA ASP A 187 3.84 -15.62 -6.87
C ASP A 187 3.56 -15.59 -5.35
N ASN A 188 2.92 -14.52 -4.88
CA ASN A 188 2.48 -14.32 -3.51
C ASN A 188 1.02 -13.79 -3.48
N LYS A 189 0.54 -13.32 -2.33
CA LYS A 189 -0.82 -12.77 -2.16
C LYS A 189 -0.79 -11.31 -1.68
N LEU A 190 0.20 -10.54 -2.11
CA LEU A 190 0.38 -9.16 -1.69
C LEU A 190 -0.69 -8.25 -2.31
N PRO A 191 -1.56 -7.61 -1.52
CA PRO A 191 -2.52 -6.62 -2.00
C PRO A 191 -1.89 -5.25 -2.25
N GLU A 192 -0.78 -4.97 -1.59
CA GLU A 192 -0.02 -3.72 -1.67
C GLU A 192 1.48 -3.98 -1.51
N LEU A 193 2.28 -3.05 -2.01
CA LEU A 193 3.74 -3.08 -1.87
C LEU A 193 4.26 -1.64 -1.78
N ASP A 194 4.61 -1.20 -0.56
CA ASP A 194 5.22 0.10 -0.34
C ASP A 194 6.73 0.02 -0.51
N LEU A 195 7.23 0.73 -1.50
CA LEU A 195 8.66 0.82 -1.82
C LEU A 195 9.23 2.22 -1.55
N SER A 196 8.52 3.09 -0.87
CA SER A 196 8.90 4.50 -0.66
C SER A 196 10.30 4.68 -0.06
N ASN A 197 10.74 3.74 0.78
CA ASN A 197 12.04 3.77 1.43
C ASN A 197 13.15 3.04 0.65
N ASN A 198 12.83 2.31 -0.44
CA ASN A 198 13.80 1.46 -1.16
C ASN A 198 14.31 2.17 -2.44
N LYS A 199 14.94 3.33 -2.27
CA LYS A 199 15.38 4.18 -3.39
C LYS A 199 16.56 3.61 -4.20
N LYS A 200 17.27 2.61 -3.68
CA LYS A 200 18.40 1.95 -4.35
C LYS A 200 17.98 0.78 -5.22
N LEU A 201 16.66 0.51 -5.32
CA LEU A 201 16.16 -0.64 -6.05
C LEU A 201 16.55 -0.56 -7.54
N GLU A 202 17.18 -1.62 -8.02
CA GLU A 202 17.60 -1.81 -9.40
C GLU A 202 16.67 -2.78 -10.15
N GLU A 203 16.25 -3.86 -9.49
CA GLU A 203 15.36 -4.86 -10.07
C GLU A 203 14.17 -5.14 -9.13
N LEU A 204 12.97 -5.04 -9.67
CA LEU A 204 11.72 -5.41 -9.02
C LEU A 204 11.01 -6.49 -9.82
N SER A 205 10.69 -7.60 -9.16
CA SER A 205 9.79 -8.64 -9.68
C SER A 205 8.70 -8.90 -8.64
N CYS A 206 7.46 -8.52 -8.96
CA CYS A 206 6.27 -8.67 -8.12
C CYS A 206 5.08 -9.23 -8.91
N ALA A 207 5.36 -10.02 -9.95
CA ALA A 207 4.33 -10.66 -10.77
C ALA A 207 3.50 -11.66 -9.96
N ASN A 208 2.27 -11.93 -10.44
CA ASN A 208 1.35 -12.87 -9.82
C ASN A 208 1.13 -12.58 -8.33
N ASN A 209 0.55 -11.42 -8.07
CA ASN A 209 0.12 -10.92 -6.78
C ASN A 209 -1.28 -10.29 -6.88
N LEU A 210 -1.71 -9.56 -5.86
CA LEU A 210 -3.03 -8.91 -5.82
C LEU A 210 -2.91 -7.37 -5.84
N LEU A 211 -1.80 -6.84 -6.35
CA LEU A 211 -1.49 -5.42 -6.32
C LEU A 211 -2.48 -4.63 -7.18
N LYS A 212 -3.08 -3.59 -6.60
CA LYS A 212 -3.97 -2.65 -7.31
C LYS A 212 -3.24 -1.39 -7.77
N LYS A 213 -2.18 -1.01 -7.08
CA LYS A 213 -1.33 0.16 -7.39
C LYS A 213 0.13 -0.21 -7.21
N LEU A 214 1.00 0.38 -8.02
CA LEU A 214 2.44 0.26 -7.87
C LEU A 214 3.09 1.58 -8.27
N ASP A 215 3.77 2.22 -7.32
CA ASP A 215 4.57 3.42 -7.55
C ASP A 215 6.06 3.10 -7.42
N VAL A 216 6.74 3.14 -8.53
CA VAL A 216 8.19 3.03 -8.62
C VAL A 216 8.81 4.22 -9.35
N SER A 217 8.12 5.35 -9.37
CA SER A 217 8.59 6.58 -10.01
C SER A 217 9.84 7.17 -9.34
N ASN A 218 10.55 8.02 -10.08
CA ASN A 218 11.70 8.79 -9.60
C ASN A 218 12.83 7.92 -9.01
N ARG A 219 13.14 6.78 -9.66
CA ARG A 219 14.21 5.85 -9.23
C ARG A 219 15.28 5.75 -10.32
N SER A 220 16.30 6.57 -10.22
CA SER A 220 17.37 6.62 -11.23
C SER A 220 18.15 5.31 -11.40
N SER A 221 18.13 4.44 -10.39
CA SER A 221 18.83 3.14 -10.41
C SER A 221 17.96 2.00 -10.96
N LEU A 222 16.66 2.18 -11.08
CA LEU A 222 15.73 1.11 -11.44
C LEU A 222 15.88 0.75 -12.92
N LYS A 223 16.24 -0.50 -13.21
CA LYS A 223 16.52 -1.04 -14.55
C LYS A 223 15.41 -1.94 -15.06
N LYS A 224 14.74 -2.65 -14.15
CA LYS A 224 13.79 -3.70 -14.50
C LYS A 224 12.61 -3.74 -13.55
N VAL A 225 11.40 -3.77 -14.12
CA VAL A 225 10.14 -4.00 -13.40
C VAL A 225 9.37 -5.12 -14.07
N ILE A 226 9.01 -6.15 -13.31
CA ILE A 226 8.12 -7.24 -13.71
C ILE A 226 6.94 -7.24 -12.73
N CYS A 227 5.76 -6.82 -13.20
CA CYS A 227 4.54 -6.70 -12.41
C CYS A 227 3.30 -7.24 -13.14
N ASN A 228 3.51 -8.14 -14.09
CA ASN A 228 2.42 -8.82 -14.79
C ASN A 228 1.57 -9.69 -13.85
N ASP A 229 0.35 -10.04 -14.27
CA ASP A 229 -0.55 -10.89 -13.51
C ASP A 229 -0.85 -10.31 -12.10
N ASN A 230 -1.32 -9.07 -12.09
CA ASN A 230 -1.79 -8.36 -10.90
C ASN A 230 -3.18 -7.74 -11.19
N GLN A 231 -3.62 -6.85 -10.31
CA GLN A 231 -4.88 -6.11 -10.46
C GLN A 231 -4.58 -4.60 -10.62
N LEU A 232 -3.43 -4.25 -11.20
CA LEU A 232 -2.98 -2.87 -11.27
C LEU A 232 -3.93 -2.03 -12.12
N VAL A 233 -4.57 -1.07 -11.48
CA VAL A 233 -5.32 0.01 -12.13
C VAL A 233 -4.44 1.24 -12.38
N ARG A 234 -3.34 1.36 -11.63
CA ARG A 234 -2.34 2.43 -11.74
C ARG A 234 -0.92 1.88 -11.59
N LEU A 235 -0.04 2.33 -12.49
CA LEU A 235 1.40 2.02 -12.48
C LEU A 235 2.20 3.30 -12.72
N ASP A 236 2.87 3.80 -11.69
CA ASP A 236 3.70 4.99 -11.76
C ASP A 236 5.18 4.61 -11.94
N ILE A 237 5.71 4.89 -13.12
CA ILE A 237 7.09 4.56 -13.50
C ILE A 237 7.86 5.76 -14.05
N ASN A 238 7.34 6.95 -13.89
CA ASN A 238 7.89 8.17 -14.47
C ASN A 238 9.31 8.45 -13.96
N ASN A 239 10.12 9.09 -14.77
CA ASN A 239 11.45 9.56 -14.42
C ASN A 239 12.43 8.44 -14.00
N ASN A 240 12.30 7.25 -14.58
CA ASN A 240 13.21 6.13 -14.39
C ASN A 240 14.18 6.01 -15.58
N GLY A 241 15.14 6.94 -15.68
CA GLY A 241 16.04 7.04 -16.82
C GLY A 241 16.97 5.84 -17.05
N SER A 242 17.09 4.92 -16.10
CA SER A 242 17.87 3.68 -16.27
C SER A 242 16.99 2.48 -16.64
N MET A 243 15.68 2.64 -16.69
CA MET A 243 14.75 1.52 -16.91
C MET A 243 14.82 1.05 -18.36
N THR A 244 15.15 -0.23 -18.53
CA THR A 244 15.23 -0.89 -19.85
C THR A 244 14.18 -1.97 -20.06
N THR A 245 13.59 -2.49 -18.98
CA THR A 245 12.67 -3.63 -19.03
C THR A 245 11.41 -3.38 -18.21
N LEU A 246 10.25 -3.52 -18.84
CA LEU A 246 8.93 -3.44 -18.19
C LEU A 246 8.03 -4.58 -18.68
N TYR A 247 7.58 -5.44 -17.75
CA TYR A 247 6.53 -6.43 -17.99
C TYR A 247 5.34 -6.11 -17.09
N ALA A 248 4.23 -5.67 -17.69
CA ALA A 248 3.01 -5.25 -17.00
C ALA A 248 1.73 -5.79 -17.66
N SER A 249 1.85 -6.93 -18.35
CA SER A 249 0.70 -7.61 -18.98
C SER A 249 -0.27 -8.17 -17.93
N ASN A 250 -1.51 -8.43 -18.34
CA ASN A 250 -2.54 -9.05 -17.51
C ASN A 250 -2.82 -8.23 -16.24
N ASN A 251 -3.08 -6.94 -16.40
CA ASN A 251 -3.49 -6.02 -15.35
C ASN A 251 -4.80 -5.31 -15.75
N GLN A 252 -5.15 -4.26 -15.05
CA GLN A 252 -6.36 -3.45 -15.29
C GLN A 252 -6.03 -2.01 -15.67
N LEU A 253 -4.84 -1.78 -16.24
CA LEU A 253 -4.41 -0.45 -16.63
C LEU A 253 -5.30 0.11 -17.74
N THR A 254 -5.63 1.41 -17.63
CA THR A 254 -6.35 2.17 -18.66
C THR A 254 -5.43 3.21 -19.32
N SER A 255 -4.32 3.51 -18.70
CA SER A 255 -3.30 4.42 -19.19
C SER A 255 -1.92 4.03 -18.65
N LEU A 256 -0.88 4.54 -19.27
CA LEU A 256 0.50 4.38 -18.82
C LEU A 256 1.34 5.55 -19.34
N ASN A 257 2.20 6.09 -18.50
CA ASN A 257 3.13 7.13 -18.88
C ASN A 257 4.58 6.59 -18.84
N LEU A 258 5.23 6.53 -19.98
CA LEU A 258 6.61 6.08 -20.16
C LEU A 258 7.61 7.24 -20.27
N THR A 259 7.16 8.48 -20.11
CA THR A 259 8.02 9.66 -20.24
C THR A 259 9.18 9.58 -19.25
N GLY A 260 10.39 9.90 -19.72
CA GLY A 260 11.60 9.84 -18.89
C GLY A 260 12.13 8.44 -18.62
N THR A 261 11.69 7.43 -19.39
CA THR A 261 12.23 6.06 -19.36
C THR A 261 12.92 5.71 -20.68
N TYR A 262 13.76 4.66 -20.69
CA TYR A 262 14.44 4.14 -21.89
C TYR A 262 14.13 2.64 -22.11
N ILE A 263 12.86 2.28 -22.01
CA ILE A 263 12.41 0.89 -22.08
C ILE A 263 12.61 0.32 -23.48
N THR A 264 13.46 -0.70 -23.59
CA THR A 264 13.72 -1.45 -24.83
C THR A 264 13.00 -2.77 -24.88
N TYR A 265 12.78 -3.38 -23.72
CA TYR A 265 12.06 -4.66 -23.58
C TYR A 265 10.76 -4.42 -22.80
N LYS A 266 9.61 -4.52 -23.51
CA LYS A 266 8.30 -4.32 -22.88
C LYS A 266 7.31 -5.40 -23.26
N LYS A 267 6.47 -5.80 -22.27
CA LYS A 267 5.27 -6.60 -22.45
C LYS A 267 4.15 -5.96 -21.63
N ILE A 268 3.15 -5.39 -22.28
CA ILE A 268 2.09 -4.60 -21.62
C ILE A 268 0.71 -4.99 -22.20
N GLU A 269 0.62 -6.20 -22.68
CA GLU A 269 -0.56 -6.74 -23.35
C GLU A 269 -1.63 -7.17 -22.33
N ASN A 270 -2.87 -7.35 -22.78
CA ASN A 270 -3.98 -7.86 -21.97
C ASN A 270 -4.28 -7.02 -20.73
N ASN A 271 -4.14 -5.71 -20.83
CA ASN A 271 -4.65 -4.83 -19.80
C ASN A 271 -6.15 -4.61 -20.04
N VAL A 272 -6.96 -5.14 -19.14
CA VAL A 272 -8.42 -5.16 -19.27
C VAL A 272 -9.03 -4.58 -17.99
N CYS A 273 -9.58 -3.39 -18.10
CA CYS A 273 -10.36 -2.77 -17.03
C CYS A 273 -11.84 -3.12 -17.22
N THR A 274 -12.55 -3.41 -16.14
CA THR A 274 -14.01 -3.55 -16.17
C THR A 274 -14.62 -2.34 -15.49
N VAL A 275 -15.53 -1.66 -16.17
CA VAL A 275 -16.25 -0.51 -15.62
C VAL A 275 -17.75 -0.75 -15.66
N PRO A 276 -18.49 -0.35 -14.62
CA PRO A 276 -19.94 -0.34 -14.66
C PRO A 276 -20.41 0.64 -15.73
N ALA A 277 -21.35 0.20 -16.56
CA ALA A 277 -21.95 1.03 -17.59
C ALA A 277 -23.47 0.90 -17.56
N ASN A 278 -24.13 2.04 -17.67
CA ASN A 278 -25.60 2.06 -17.76
C ASN A 278 -26.05 1.68 -19.18
N LYS A 279 -26.92 0.68 -19.29
CA LYS A 279 -27.42 0.19 -20.59
C LYS A 279 -28.17 1.24 -21.42
N CYS A 280 -28.88 2.15 -20.77
CA CYS A 280 -29.67 3.17 -21.45
C CYS A 280 -28.83 4.33 -21.96
N VAL A 281 -27.89 4.80 -21.14
CA VAL A 281 -27.09 5.98 -21.45
C VAL A 281 -25.85 5.60 -22.26
N ARG A 282 -25.36 4.37 -22.08
CA ARG A 282 -24.17 3.80 -22.78
C ARG A 282 -22.95 4.72 -22.73
N ILE A 283 -22.71 5.32 -21.57
CA ILE A 283 -21.63 6.28 -21.34
C ILE A 283 -20.67 5.71 -20.29
N ILE A 284 -19.36 5.82 -20.59
CA ILE A 284 -18.28 5.67 -19.61
C ILE A 284 -17.75 7.08 -19.33
N TYR A 285 -17.70 7.46 -18.06
CA TYR A 285 -17.04 8.70 -17.71
C TYR A 285 -15.53 8.48 -17.63
N LEU A 286 -14.73 9.38 -18.21
CA LEU A 286 -13.28 9.24 -18.21
C LEU A 286 -12.68 9.31 -16.78
N ASP A 287 -13.35 10.02 -15.88
CA ASP A 287 -12.97 10.12 -14.47
C ASP A 287 -13.14 8.79 -13.70
N ASP A 288 -13.91 7.83 -14.24
CA ASP A 288 -14.01 6.48 -13.67
C ASP A 288 -12.87 5.55 -14.12
N LEU A 289 -12.16 5.94 -15.15
CA LEU A 289 -11.00 5.21 -15.58
C LEU A 289 -9.87 5.47 -14.59
N ALA A 290 -9.45 4.43 -13.90
CA ALA A 290 -8.37 4.53 -12.94
C ALA A 290 -7.05 4.94 -13.61
N GLY A 291 -6.19 5.60 -12.85
CA GLY A 291 -4.94 6.15 -13.36
C GLY A 291 -5.09 7.58 -13.89
N ASP A 292 -4.04 8.12 -14.46
CA ASP A 292 -4.02 9.48 -15.03
C ASP A 292 -4.44 9.41 -16.51
N PHE A 293 -5.71 9.01 -16.78
CA PHE A 293 -6.20 8.90 -18.15
C PHE A 293 -6.35 10.29 -18.78
N ASP A 294 -5.58 10.54 -19.83
CA ASP A 294 -5.66 11.75 -20.64
C ASP A 294 -6.19 11.42 -22.03
N LYS A 295 -7.42 11.85 -22.33
CA LYS A 295 -8.08 11.60 -23.61
C LYS A 295 -7.27 12.10 -24.82
N THR A 296 -6.41 13.10 -24.64
CA THR A 296 -5.59 13.64 -25.73
C THR A 296 -4.52 12.65 -26.20
N ASN A 297 -4.22 11.65 -25.40
CA ASN A 297 -3.30 10.56 -25.72
C ASN A 297 -3.95 9.40 -26.48
N VAL A 298 -5.28 9.35 -26.61
CA VAL A 298 -5.97 8.33 -27.41
C VAL A 298 -5.71 8.57 -28.89
N ARG A 299 -5.20 7.57 -29.59
CA ARG A 299 -4.87 7.62 -31.03
C ARG A 299 -5.93 7.01 -31.91
N SER A 300 -6.55 5.94 -31.44
CA SER A 300 -7.74 5.35 -32.05
C SER A 300 -8.58 4.67 -30.99
N ILE A 301 -9.87 4.56 -31.25
CA ILE A 301 -10.86 3.93 -30.37
C ILE A 301 -11.83 3.11 -31.24
N ASP A 302 -12.25 1.95 -30.74
CA ASP A 302 -13.21 1.06 -31.35
C ASP A 302 -14.24 0.65 -30.29
N GLY A 303 -15.52 0.54 -30.68
CA GLY A 303 -16.63 0.25 -29.79
C GLY A 303 -17.21 1.48 -29.06
N GLY A 304 -16.79 2.69 -29.44
CA GLY A 304 -17.31 3.94 -28.90
C GLY A 304 -16.60 5.18 -29.41
N GLU A 305 -17.05 6.36 -28.98
CA GLU A 305 -16.50 7.67 -29.35
C GLU A 305 -16.27 8.54 -28.11
N ILE A 306 -15.14 9.26 -28.05
CA ILE A 306 -14.86 10.21 -26.96
C ILE A 306 -15.58 11.52 -27.23
N LYS A 307 -16.49 11.91 -26.33
CA LYS A 307 -17.20 13.20 -26.36
C LYS A 307 -17.07 13.92 -25.02
N GLY A 308 -16.38 15.05 -25.03
CA GLY A 308 -16.14 15.80 -23.80
C GLY A 308 -15.34 14.97 -22.78
N ASN A 309 -15.91 14.69 -21.64
CA ASN A 309 -15.32 13.88 -20.57
C ASN A 309 -15.91 12.47 -20.48
N THR A 310 -16.45 11.96 -21.61
CA THR A 310 -17.12 10.65 -21.66
C THR A 310 -16.67 9.85 -22.88
N ILE A 311 -16.85 8.53 -22.83
CA ILE A 311 -16.90 7.65 -24.00
C ILE A 311 -18.35 7.26 -24.20
N GLU A 312 -18.95 7.66 -25.33
CA GLU A 312 -20.24 7.11 -25.78
C GLU A 312 -19.99 5.75 -26.44
N VAL A 313 -20.59 4.71 -25.87
CA VAL A 313 -20.37 3.33 -26.31
C VAL A 313 -21.35 2.98 -27.43
N ASP A 314 -20.86 2.35 -28.49
CA ASP A 314 -21.66 1.92 -29.63
C ASP A 314 -22.79 0.96 -29.25
N LEU A 315 -23.93 1.04 -29.94
CA LEU A 315 -25.20 0.38 -29.55
C LEU A 315 -25.08 -1.13 -29.29
N TYR A 316 -24.21 -1.84 -29.99
CA TYR A 316 -24.06 -3.29 -29.88
C TYR A 316 -22.70 -3.70 -29.28
N SER A 317 -21.92 -2.75 -28.83
CA SER A 317 -20.63 -3.05 -28.22
C SER A 317 -20.78 -3.33 -26.73
N ASN A 318 -20.09 -4.36 -26.24
CA ASN A 318 -19.93 -4.67 -24.82
C ASN A 318 -18.52 -4.41 -24.30
N GLN A 319 -17.71 -3.80 -25.15
CA GLN A 319 -16.34 -3.45 -24.86
C GLN A 319 -15.92 -2.20 -25.64
N VAL A 320 -14.93 -1.51 -25.12
CA VAL A 320 -14.21 -0.44 -25.81
C VAL A 320 -12.74 -0.80 -25.85
N THR A 321 -12.14 -0.75 -27.04
CA THR A 321 -10.69 -0.93 -27.19
C THR A 321 -10.09 0.38 -27.75
N TYR A 322 -8.91 0.74 -27.28
CA TYR A 322 -8.25 1.94 -27.76
C TYR A 322 -6.74 1.80 -27.73
N TYR A 323 -6.08 2.59 -28.56
CA TYR A 323 -4.64 2.73 -28.56
C TYR A 323 -4.29 4.06 -27.89
N TYR A 324 -3.44 3.99 -26.88
CA TYR A 324 -3.06 5.12 -26.03
C TYR A 324 -1.59 5.44 -26.21
N PHE A 325 -1.27 6.70 -26.46
CA PHE A 325 0.10 7.18 -26.55
C PHE A 325 0.70 7.32 -25.14
N CYS A 326 1.71 6.51 -24.87
CA CYS A 326 2.32 6.42 -23.55
C CYS A 326 3.59 7.29 -23.39
N GLY A 327 3.96 8.08 -24.36
CA GLY A 327 5.23 8.82 -24.42
C GLY A 327 6.34 8.03 -25.13
N ASN A 328 7.48 8.66 -25.35
CA ASN A 328 8.68 8.09 -26.00
C ASN A 328 8.43 7.46 -27.39
N GLY A 329 7.36 7.87 -28.09
CA GLY A 329 6.95 7.26 -29.36
C GLY A 329 6.11 5.98 -29.23
N ASP A 330 5.81 5.53 -28.04
CA ASP A 330 5.09 4.29 -27.78
C ASP A 330 3.57 4.48 -27.77
N THR A 331 2.87 3.54 -28.41
CA THR A 331 1.41 3.44 -28.39
C THR A 331 1.01 2.02 -27.96
N ILE A 332 0.18 1.93 -26.93
CA ILE A 332 -0.22 0.66 -26.30
C ILE A 332 -1.73 0.50 -26.39
N GLY A 333 -2.18 -0.72 -26.68
CA GLY A 333 -3.60 -1.08 -26.73
C GLY A 333 -4.13 -1.41 -25.33
N PHE A 334 -5.26 -0.79 -24.98
CA PHE A 334 -6.01 -1.06 -23.76
C PHE A 334 -7.44 -1.48 -24.09
N LYS A 335 -8.07 -2.20 -23.15
CA LYS A 335 -9.45 -2.67 -23.28
C LYS A 335 -10.25 -2.33 -22.04
N ILE A 336 -11.45 -1.85 -22.27
CA ILE A 336 -12.48 -1.68 -21.26
C ILE A 336 -13.60 -2.67 -21.57
N LEU A 337 -13.92 -3.54 -20.61
CA LEU A 337 -15.13 -4.35 -20.63
C LEU A 337 -16.23 -3.59 -19.88
N LEU A 338 -17.45 -3.74 -20.38
CA LEU A 338 -18.61 -3.11 -19.79
C LEU A 338 -19.33 -4.12 -18.92
N ASP A 339 -19.37 -3.84 -17.63
CA ASP A 339 -20.29 -4.53 -16.72
C ASP A 339 -21.62 -3.79 -16.76
N TRP A 340 -22.57 -4.36 -17.48
CA TRP A 340 -23.92 -3.80 -17.60
C TRP A 340 -24.68 -4.04 -16.30
N VAL A 341 -24.70 -3.03 -15.46
CA VAL A 341 -25.34 -3.06 -14.14
C VAL A 341 -26.84 -2.80 -14.31
N GLY A 342 -27.65 -3.67 -13.75
CA GLY A 342 -29.09 -3.50 -13.59
C GLY A 342 -29.95 -3.55 -14.87
N GLU A 343 -31.26 -3.57 -14.70
CA GLU A 343 -32.19 -3.20 -15.73
C GLU A 343 -32.28 -1.67 -15.79
N GLU A 344 -31.57 -1.11 -16.72
CA GLU A 344 -31.73 0.23 -17.29
C GLU A 344 -31.26 1.47 -16.51
N THR A 345 -31.23 1.56 -15.18
CA THR A 345 -30.80 2.77 -14.47
C THR A 345 -30.36 2.57 -13.02
N ASP A 346 -30.56 1.41 -12.43
CA ASP A 346 -30.48 1.25 -11.00
C ASP A 346 -29.08 0.82 -10.53
N VAL A 347 -28.55 1.51 -9.53
CA VAL A 347 -27.27 1.18 -8.91
C VAL A 347 -27.52 0.27 -7.71
N ALA A 348 -27.08 -0.99 -7.77
CA ALA A 348 -27.24 -1.92 -6.66
C ALA A 348 -26.62 -1.38 -5.36
N ILE A 349 -27.40 -1.41 -4.27
CA ILE A 349 -26.96 -0.94 -2.96
C ILE A 349 -26.17 -2.06 -2.28
N ASN A 350 -24.94 -2.26 -2.68
CA ASN A 350 -24.03 -3.29 -2.16
C ASN A 350 -22.62 -2.74 -1.92
N GLU A 351 -21.72 -3.58 -1.43
CA GLU A 351 -20.36 -3.20 -1.08
C GLU A 351 -19.48 -2.81 -2.28
N ASN A 352 -19.83 -3.24 -3.50
CA ASN A 352 -19.06 -2.87 -4.69
C ASN A 352 -19.31 -1.41 -5.10
N TYR A 353 -20.50 -0.89 -4.87
CA TYR A 353 -20.89 0.48 -5.25
C TYR A 353 -20.92 1.46 -4.07
N PHE A 354 -21.14 0.94 -2.86
CA PHE A 354 -21.17 1.67 -1.60
C PHE A 354 -20.35 0.89 -0.56
N PRO A 355 -19.00 0.94 -0.60
CA PRO A 355 -18.14 0.10 0.22
C PRO A 355 -18.27 0.38 1.72
N ASP A 356 -18.48 1.64 2.12
CA ASP A 356 -18.67 1.98 3.53
C ASP A 356 -20.04 1.52 4.03
N ALA A 357 -20.05 0.71 5.09
CA ALA A 357 -21.28 0.12 5.63
C ALA A 357 -22.27 1.17 6.16
N ASN A 358 -21.78 2.26 6.73
CA ASN A 358 -22.63 3.32 7.27
C ASN A 358 -23.22 4.18 6.16
N PHE A 359 -22.44 4.43 5.10
CA PHE A 359 -22.96 5.11 3.92
C PHE A 359 -23.97 4.23 3.17
N ARG A 360 -23.67 2.94 3.02
CA ARG A 360 -24.59 1.96 2.42
C ARG A 360 -25.91 1.85 3.21
N ASP A 361 -25.86 1.86 4.55
CA ASP A 361 -27.04 1.90 5.40
C ASP A 361 -27.87 3.18 5.20
N TYR A 362 -27.20 4.33 5.02
CA TYR A 362 -27.87 5.57 4.67
C TYR A 362 -28.58 5.46 3.32
N VAL A 363 -27.89 4.98 2.28
CA VAL A 363 -28.44 4.83 0.92
C VAL A 363 -29.59 3.82 0.92
N SER A 364 -29.47 2.69 1.65
CA SER A 364 -30.55 1.70 1.76
C SER A 364 -31.83 2.24 2.42
N LYS A 365 -31.72 3.31 3.18
CA LYS A 365 -32.91 4.02 3.75
C LYS A 365 -33.53 5.00 2.76
N LEU A 366 -32.87 5.34 1.68
CA LEU A 366 -33.42 6.09 0.56
C LEU A 366 -34.26 5.20 -0.35
N ASP A 367 -33.83 3.93 -0.51
CA ASP A 367 -34.49 2.90 -1.27
C ASP A 367 -35.97 2.79 -0.86
N GLY A 368 -36.86 2.99 -1.81
CA GLY A 368 -38.30 3.01 -1.63
C GLY A 368 -38.88 4.25 -0.98
N ARG A 369 -38.10 5.31 -0.68
CA ARG A 369 -38.66 6.55 -0.13
C ARG A 369 -39.38 7.39 -1.17
N ILE A 370 -38.94 7.34 -2.42
CA ILE A 370 -39.42 8.23 -3.49
C ILE A 370 -40.43 7.51 -4.36
N ASP A 371 -40.22 6.26 -4.72
CA ASP A 371 -41.05 5.49 -5.63
C ASP A 371 -41.87 4.39 -4.95
N GLY A 372 -41.61 4.09 -3.67
CA GLY A 372 -42.29 3.07 -2.87
C GLY A 372 -41.74 1.64 -3.09
N ARG A 373 -40.69 1.44 -3.91
CA ARG A 373 -40.09 0.15 -4.17
C ARG A 373 -38.84 0.00 -3.33
N ARG A 374 -38.77 -1.05 -2.54
CA ARG A 374 -37.54 -1.47 -1.83
C ARG A 374 -36.97 -2.67 -2.55
N ASP A 375 -36.15 -2.42 -3.56
CA ASP A 375 -35.62 -3.47 -4.42
C ASP A 375 -34.10 -3.67 -4.27
N GLY A 376 -33.47 -2.93 -3.35
CA GLY A 376 -32.06 -3.03 -3.07
C GLY A 376 -31.19 -2.28 -4.09
N ALA A 377 -31.78 -1.39 -4.85
CA ALA A 377 -31.11 -0.55 -5.83
C ALA A 377 -31.44 0.94 -5.62
N LEU A 378 -30.52 1.80 -6.02
CA LEU A 378 -30.72 3.25 -6.07
C LEU A 378 -31.17 3.61 -7.48
N ASP A 379 -32.44 3.95 -7.66
CA ASP A 379 -33.00 4.30 -8.95
C ASP A 379 -32.69 5.75 -9.36
N ARG A 380 -33.08 6.13 -10.58
CA ARG A 380 -32.83 7.46 -11.12
C ARG A 380 -33.52 8.57 -10.31
N LYS A 381 -34.66 8.31 -9.70
CA LYS A 381 -35.38 9.31 -8.91
C LYS A 381 -34.76 9.48 -7.54
N GLU A 382 -34.30 8.38 -6.96
CA GLU A 382 -33.62 8.34 -5.67
C GLU A 382 -32.21 8.94 -5.77
N SER A 383 -31.53 8.67 -6.88
CA SER A 383 -30.21 9.27 -7.17
C SER A 383 -30.29 10.76 -7.58
N ALA A 384 -31.46 11.25 -7.98
CA ALA A 384 -31.69 12.67 -8.34
C ALA A 384 -31.85 13.60 -7.14
N LEU A 385 -31.45 13.19 -5.95
CA LEU A 385 -31.47 14.06 -4.76
C LEU A 385 -30.55 15.27 -4.96
N THR A 386 -31.06 16.45 -4.62
CA THR A 386 -30.28 17.68 -4.65
C THR A 386 -29.59 17.97 -3.31
N GLU A 387 -30.00 17.30 -2.23
CA GLU A 387 -29.39 17.44 -0.91
C GLU A 387 -29.17 16.07 -0.26
N VAL A 388 -27.94 15.84 0.22
CA VAL A 388 -27.53 14.66 0.99
C VAL A 388 -26.92 15.15 2.30
N ASN A 389 -27.49 14.70 3.42
CA ASN A 389 -26.94 14.93 4.75
C ASN A 389 -26.58 13.59 5.39
N ILE A 390 -25.30 13.37 5.52
CA ILE A 390 -24.67 12.18 6.10
C ILE A 390 -23.73 12.56 7.23
N SER A 391 -24.00 13.67 7.89
CA SER A 391 -23.17 14.16 8.97
C SER A 391 -23.19 13.22 10.19
N ASN A 392 -22.03 13.07 10.84
CA ASN A 392 -21.87 12.32 12.09
C ASN A 392 -22.27 10.83 12.02
N LEU A 393 -22.04 10.18 10.87
CA LEU A 393 -22.33 8.75 10.66
C LEU A 393 -21.09 7.86 10.75
N THR A 394 -19.92 8.39 11.12
CA THR A 394 -18.65 7.66 11.18
C THR A 394 -18.20 7.04 9.86
N ILE A 395 -18.66 7.60 8.74
CA ILE A 395 -18.32 7.16 7.38
C ILE A 395 -16.84 7.38 7.13
N ARG A 396 -16.19 6.40 6.49
CA ARG A 396 -14.76 6.44 6.14
C ARG A 396 -14.52 6.59 4.65
N ASP A 397 -15.47 6.13 3.84
CA ASP A 397 -15.40 6.12 2.39
C ASP A 397 -16.75 6.56 1.82
N LEU A 398 -16.74 7.57 0.96
CA LEU A 398 -17.90 8.06 0.24
C LEU A 398 -17.94 7.60 -1.23
N GLU A 399 -17.23 6.54 -1.58
CA GLU A 399 -17.45 5.91 -2.89
C GLU A 399 -18.94 5.58 -3.04
N GLY A 400 -19.52 5.93 -4.19
CA GLY A 400 -20.98 5.87 -4.40
C GLY A 400 -21.68 7.22 -4.33
N ILE A 401 -21.10 8.27 -3.72
CA ILE A 401 -21.66 9.64 -3.80
C ILE A 401 -21.72 10.14 -5.26
N LYS A 402 -20.88 9.61 -6.12
CA LYS A 402 -20.83 9.89 -7.56
C LYS A 402 -22.13 9.59 -8.30
N TYR A 403 -23.00 8.74 -7.77
CA TYR A 403 -24.29 8.42 -8.37
C TYR A 403 -25.34 9.51 -8.14
N PHE A 404 -25.12 10.40 -7.19
CA PHE A 404 -25.99 11.55 -6.91
C PHE A 404 -25.58 12.76 -7.77
N THR A 405 -25.76 12.66 -9.09
CA THR A 405 -25.28 13.67 -10.05
C THR A 405 -26.02 15.00 -10.01
N GLU A 406 -27.23 15.02 -9.43
CA GLU A 406 -28.05 16.22 -9.26
C GLU A 406 -27.75 16.97 -7.95
N LEU A 407 -26.75 16.53 -7.19
CA LEU A 407 -26.46 17.02 -5.86
C LEU A 407 -26.01 18.49 -5.88
N GLU A 408 -26.75 19.35 -5.21
CA GLU A 408 -26.44 20.76 -5.02
C GLU A 408 -25.87 21.06 -3.62
N LYS A 409 -26.23 20.22 -2.62
CA LYS A 409 -25.76 20.36 -1.24
C LYS A 409 -25.33 19.03 -0.65
N LEU A 410 -24.10 18.97 -0.16
CA LEU A 410 -23.56 17.84 0.57
C LEU A 410 -23.13 18.27 1.97
N ASP A 411 -23.69 17.61 2.99
CA ASP A 411 -23.21 17.69 4.36
C ASP A 411 -22.64 16.32 4.78
N CYS A 412 -21.32 16.22 4.82
CA CYS A 412 -20.59 15.04 5.28
C CYS A 412 -19.72 15.34 6.51
N THR A 413 -20.12 16.32 7.32
CA THR A 413 -19.38 16.78 8.49
C THR A 413 -19.26 15.71 9.57
N LYS A 414 -18.19 15.79 10.41
CA LYS A 414 -17.97 14.91 11.56
C LYS A 414 -17.97 13.42 11.21
N ASN A 415 -17.31 13.08 10.10
CA ASN A 415 -17.07 11.71 9.67
C ASN A 415 -15.59 11.33 9.84
N LYS A 416 -15.14 10.28 9.18
CA LYS A 416 -13.75 9.80 9.17
C LYS A 416 -13.22 9.69 7.75
N LEU A 417 -13.66 10.61 6.87
CA LEU A 417 -13.26 10.62 5.47
C LEU A 417 -11.79 11.00 5.39
N TRP A 418 -11.03 10.16 4.72
CA TRP A 418 -9.63 10.40 4.40
C TRP A 418 -9.44 10.87 2.95
N ASP A 419 -10.41 10.58 2.09
CA ASP A 419 -10.52 11.01 0.71
C ASP A 419 -11.98 11.39 0.40
N LEU A 420 -12.18 12.27 -0.58
CA LEU A 420 -13.50 12.72 -1.01
C LEU A 420 -13.46 13.03 -2.51
N ASN A 421 -13.97 12.09 -3.30
CA ASN A 421 -14.08 12.25 -4.74
C ASN A 421 -15.48 12.79 -5.12
N LEU A 422 -15.51 14.04 -5.55
CA LEU A 422 -16.72 14.73 -6.00
C LEU A 422 -16.75 15.00 -7.51
N SER A 423 -15.87 14.37 -8.28
CA SER A 423 -15.69 14.65 -9.71
C SER A 423 -16.99 14.65 -10.52
N ARG A 424 -18.00 13.87 -10.10
CA ARG A 424 -19.31 13.77 -10.74
C ARG A 424 -20.40 14.65 -10.14
N ASN A 425 -20.17 15.23 -8.99
CA ASN A 425 -21.14 16.08 -8.30
C ASN A 425 -20.93 17.54 -8.73
N THR A 426 -20.96 17.78 -10.04
CA THR A 426 -20.60 19.07 -10.66
C THR A 426 -21.58 20.20 -10.38
N LYS A 427 -22.79 19.85 -9.90
CA LYS A 427 -23.86 20.83 -9.56
C LYS A 427 -23.78 21.33 -8.12
N LEU A 428 -22.75 20.92 -7.35
CA LEU A 428 -22.60 21.32 -5.96
C LEU A 428 -22.47 22.84 -5.81
N LYS A 429 -23.35 23.40 -4.97
CA LYS A 429 -23.36 24.78 -4.52
C LYS A 429 -22.92 24.92 -3.08
N GLN A 430 -23.17 23.89 -2.25
CA GLN A 430 -22.80 23.90 -0.83
C GLN A 430 -22.08 22.59 -0.46
N LEU A 431 -20.88 22.72 0.08
CA LEU A 431 -20.10 21.59 0.57
C LEU A 431 -19.69 21.83 2.03
N HIS A 432 -20.19 20.98 2.92
CA HIS A 432 -19.83 20.89 4.32
C HIS A 432 -19.05 19.60 4.53
N CYS A 433 -17.73 19.67 4.66
CA CYS A 433 -16.87 18.52 4.88
C CYS A 433 -15.90 18.72 6.06
N GLU A 434 -16.21 19.66 6.95
CA GLU A 434 -15.42 19.92 8.12
C GLU A 434 -15.44 18.76 9.14
N ASN A 435 -14.43 18.72 10.02
CA ASN A 435 -14.27 17.68 11.04
C ASN A 435 -14.15 16.26 10.46
N ASN A 436 -13.28 16.10 9.47
CA ASN A 436 -12.90 14.83 8.87
C ASN A 436 -11.36 14.63 9.00
N ILE A 437 -10.79 13.74 8.22
CA ILE A 437 -9.34 13.49 8.17
C ILE A 437 -8.78 13.62 6.75
N LEU A 438 -9.43 14.46 5.92
CA LEU A 438 -9.03 14.69 4.54
C LEU A 438 -7.62 15.28 4.47
N ALA A 439 -6.72 14.61 3.76
CA ALA A 439 -5.37 15.09 3.52
C ALA A 439 -5.25 15.90 2.21
N GLN A 440 -6.18 15.69 1.30
CA GLN A 440 -6.34 16.43 0.04
C GLN A 440 -7.83 16.61 -0.27
N LEU A 441 -8.16 17.63 -1.06
CA LEU A 441 -9.50 17.89 -1.55
C LEU A 441 -9.39 18.50 -2.96
N ASN A 442 -9.91 17.78 -3.94
CA ASN A 442 -9.97 18.26 -5.33
C ASN A 442 -11.37 18.81 -5.62
N LEU A 443 -11.43 20.07 -6.07
CA LEU A 443 -12.67 20.78 -6.39
C LEU A 443 -12.65 21.34 -7.83
N GLU A 444 -11.83 20.79 -8.71
CA GLU A 444 -11.69 21.29 -10.08
C GLU A 444 -13.03 21.31 -10.86
N ASN A 445 -13.95 20.41 -10.52
CA ASN A 445 -15.27 20.29 -11.17
C ASN A 445 -16.41 20.99 -10.41
N GLN A 446 -16.16 21.59 -9.22
CA GLN A 446 -17.18 22.23 -8.38
C GLN A 446 -17.15 23.75 -8.52
N VAL A 447 -17.14 24.26 -9.77
CA VAL A 447 -16.97 25.69 -10.09
C VAL A 447 -18.15 26.57 -9.62
N ASP A 448 -19.31 25.99 -9.39
CA ASP A 448 -20.53 26.68 -8.97
C ASP A 448 -20.71 26.75 -7.44
N LEU A 449 -19.71 26.33 -6.66
CA LEU A 449 -19.78 26.43 -5.21
C LEU A 449 -20.00 27.87 -4.73
N GLU A 450 -21.01 28.02 -3.86
CA GLU A 450 -21.32 29.25 -3.13
C GLU A 450 -20.85 29.20 -1.68
N PHE A 451 -20.79 27.99 -1.11
CA PHE A 451 -20.36 27.73 0.26
C PHE A 451 -19.39 26.54 0.31
N LEU A 452 -18.28 26.71 0.99
CA LEU A 452 -17.30 25.64 1.28
C LEU A 452 -16.82 25.74 2.73
N ASP A 453 -17.06 24.68 3.52
CA ASP A 453 -16.40 24.47 4.80
C ASP A 453 -15.60 23.16 4.76
N CYS A 454 -14.27 23.28 4.78
CA CYS A 454 -13.32 22.18 4.86
C CYS A 454 -12.39 22.33 6.08
N SER A 455 -12.87 23.03 7.10
CA SER A 455 -12.13 23.25 8.34
C SER A 455 -11.93 21.96 9.15
N ASN A 456 -10.96 21.97 10.07
CA ASN A 456 -10.67 20.83 10.96
C ASN A 456 -10.45 19.51 10.23
N ASN A 457 -9.62 19.53 9.20
CA ASN A 457 -9.16 18.39 8.44
C ASN A 457 -7.62 18.24 8.57
N ARG A 458 -7.01 17.57 7.61
CA ARG A 458 -5.54 17.38 7.51
C ARG A 458 -4.98 17.99 6.23
N LEU A 459 -5.67 18.95 5.63
CA LEU A 459 -5.25 19.57 4.39
C LEU A 459 -3.95 20.35 4.60
N THR A 460 -2.97 20.14 3.74
CA THR A 460 -1.73 20.92 3.67
C THR A 460 -1.81 22.02 2.62
N CYS A 461 -2.67 21.89 1.65
CA CYS A 461 -2.96 22.87 0.61
C CYS A 461 -4.39 22.67 0.09
N LEU A 462 -4.89 23.70 -0.57
CA LEU A 462 -6.14 23.65 -1.34
C LEU A 462 -6.00 24.59 -2.52
N ASN A 463 -6.13 24.06 -3.73
CA ASN A 463 -6.09 24.84 -4.95
C ASN A 463 -7.50 24.96 -5.52
N LEU A 464 -8.11 26.13 -5.34
CA LEU A 464 -9.45 26.41 -5.84
C LEU A 464 -9.36 26.80 -7.33
N PRO A 465 -10.21 26.22 -8.20
CA PRO A 465 -10.40 26.72 -9.56
C PRO A 465 -11.08 28.10 -9.51
N SER A 466 -11.33 28.70 -10.67
CA SER A 466 -12.15 29.92 -10.70
C SER A 466 -13.56 29.63 -10.16
N MET A 467 -13.91 30.22 -9.02
CA MET A 467 -15.19 30.05 -8.31
C MET A 467 -15.85 31.42 -8.09
N PRO A 468 -16.46 32.01 -9.11
CA PRO A 468 -16.99 33.38 -9.02
C PRO A 468 -18.17 33.49 -8.04
N ASN A 469 -18.84 32.39 -7.77
CA ASN A 469 -20.01 32.33 -6.90
C ASN A 469 -19.71 32.05 -5.42
N LEU A 470 -18.44 31.76 -5.06
CA LEU A 470 -18.05 31.38 -3.70
C LEU A 470 -18.15 32.59 -2.74
N LYS A 471 -19.20 32.62 -1.91
CA LYS A 471 -19.49 33.68 -0.92
C LYS A 471 -18.85 33.39 0.41
N GLU A 472 -18.98 32.15 0.90
CA GLU A 472 -18.46 31.73 2.20
C GLU A 472 -17.41 30.62 2.02
N PHE A 473 -16.26 30.84 2.66
CA PHE A 473 -15.13 29.92 2.64
C PHE A 473 -14.55 29.77 4.05
N LYS A 474 -14.47 28.52 4.53
CA LYS A 474 -13.86 28.17 5.82
C LYS A 474 -12.91 27.01 5.64
N ALA A 475 -11.66 27.20 6.06
CA ALA A 475 -10.60 26.19 5.95
C ALA A 475 -9.64 26.22 7.14
N ASP A 476 -10.06 26.79 8.28
CA ASP A 476 -9.23 26.86 9.48
C ASP A 476 -9.14 25.52 10.22
N GLY A 477 -8.16 25.38 11.12
CA GLY A 477 -8.03 24.19 11.95
C GLY A 477 -7.51 22.96 11.22
N ASN A 478 -6.94 23.11 10.04
CA ASN A 478 -6.28 22.02 9.32
C ASN A 478 -4.94 21.69 9.98
N ILE A 479 -4.79 20.44 10.46
CA ILE A 479 -3.59 20.00 11.21
C ILE A 479 -3.03 18.74 10.55
N TYR A 480 -1.77 18.80 10.14
CA TYR A 480 -1.06 17.68 9.53
C TYR A 480 0.18 17.29 10.34
N GLY A 481 0.43 15.98 10.47
CA GLY A 481 1.61 15.50 11.21
C GLY A 481 2.78 15.24 10.27
N ILE A 482 3.96 15.79 10.60
CA ILE A 482 5.21 15.47 9.90
C ILE A 482 6.26 14.90 10.84
N LYS A 483 7.11 14.04 10.32
CA LYS A 483 8.28 13.49 11.02
C LYS A 483 9.53 14.12 10.45
N ILE A 484 10.38 14.66 11.30
CA ILE A 484 11.67 15.26 10.95
C ILE A 484 12.81 14.53 11.65
N ASN A 485 13.99 14.54 11.06
CA ASN A 485 15.20 14.08 11.73
C ASN A 485 15.60 15.09 12.81
N LYS A 486 16.02 14.61 13.99
CA LYS A 486 16.47 15.45 15.13
C LYS A 486 17.69 16.31 14.80
N THR A 487 18.52 15.88 13.86
CA THR A 487 19.82 16.53 13.56
C THR A 487 19.66 17.69 12.59
N ASP A 488 19.09 17.43 11.40
CA ASP A 488 18.95 18.44 10.34
C ASP A 488 17.64 19.23 10.42
N ARG A 489 16.64 18.68 11.12
CA ARG A 489 15.33 19.28 11.35
C ARG A 489 14.63 19.75 10.08
N THR A 490 14.85 19.05 8.96
CA THR A 490 14.30 19.40 7.67
C THR A 490 13.15 18.47 7.25
N PHE A 491 12.28 19.02 6.41
CA PHE A 491 11.19 18.29 5.77
C PHE A 491 11.01 18.79 4.35
N ASP A 492 10.87 17.87 3.40
CA ASP A 492 10.61 18.20 2.01
C ASP A 492 9.10 18.32 1.77
N LEU A 493 8.64 19.51 1.43
CA LEU A 493 7.23 19.87 1.21
C LEU A 493 6.63 19.20 -0.04
N GLU A 494 7.44 18.71 -0.98
CA GLU A 494 6.97 17.91 -2.12
C GLU A 494 6.34 16.58 -1.68
N ARG A 495 6.56 16.18 -0.43
CA ARG A 495 5.93 14.98 0.17
C ARG A 495 4.53 15.23 0.69
N PHE A 496 4.04 16.46 0.68
CA PHE A 496 2.67 16.72 1.08
C PHE A 496 1.67 16.09 0.12
N PRO A 497 0.55 15.59 0.61
CA PRO A 497 -0.54 15.14 -0.23
C PRO A 497 -1.14 16.32 -1.03
N GLY A 498 -1.63 16.04 -2.23
CA GLY A 498 -2.15 17.06 -3.14
C GLY A 498 -1.04 17.77 -3.93
N LYS A 499 -1.43 18.80 -4.66
CA LYS A 499 -0.51 19.63 -5.47
C LYS A 499 -0.04 20.82 -4.63
N PHE A 500 0.82 20.60 -3.65
CA PHE A 500 1.38 21.69 -2.84
C PHE A 500 2.34 22.54 -3.67
N LEU A 501 2.11 23.84 -3.71
CA LEU A 501 2.92 24.80 -4.43
C LEU A 501 3.62 25.72 -3.41
N VAL A 502 4.94 25.63 -3.31
CA VAL A 502 5.74 26.36 -2.29
C VAL A 502 5.51 27.87 -2.41
N GLU A 503 5.42 28.40 -3.61
CA GLU A 503 5.21 29.82 -3.90
C GLU A 503 3.86 30.36 -3.42
N LYS A 504 2.89 29.47 -3.13
CA LYS A 504 1.59 29.82 -2.54
C LYS A 504 1.61 29.81 -1.01
N SER A 505 2.71 29.38 -0.39
CA SER A 505 2.84 29.34 1.05
C SER A 505 3.58 30.57 1.58
N SER A 506 3.09 31.14 2.67
CA SER A 506 3.63 32.34 3.29
C SER A 506 3.44 32.34 4.82
N GLU A 507 3.92 33.36 5.51
CA GLU A 507 3.74 33.56 6.94
C GLU A 507 4.15 32.36 7.80
N TRP A 508 5.28 31.73 7.44
CA TRP A 508 5.83 30.62 8.18
C TRP A 508 6.25 31.04 9.60
N ASN A 509 5.77 30.30 10.61
CA ASN A 509 6.12 30.51 12.02
C ASN A 509 6.52 29.17 12.65
N GLY A 510 7.65 29.14 13.37
CA GLY A 510 8.25 27.94 13.93
C GLY A 510 9.14 27.17 12.96
N GLY A 511 9.41 27.75 11.80
CA GLY A 511 10.30 27.23 10.78
C GLY A 511 10.36 28.16 9.57
N SER A 512 11.21 27.82 8.60
CA SER A 512 11.38 28.62 7.38
C SER A 512 11.62 27.72 6.17
N VAL A 513 11.19 28.17 4.99
CA VAL A 513 11.43 27.51 3.71
C VAL A 513 12.53 28.27 2.97
N LYS A 514 13.58 27.56 2.58
CA LYS A 514 14.69 28.15 1.84
C LYS A 514 14.22 28.57 0.45
N SER A 515 14.45 29.82 0.08
CA SER A 515 14.06 30.36 -1.21
C SER A 515 14.56 29.51 -2.38
N GLY A 516 13.66 29.19 -3.33
CA GLY A 516 13.95 28.36 -4.50
C GLY A 516 14.07 26.85 -4.20
N THR A 517 13.64 26.40 -3.03
CA THR A 517 13.59 24.97 -2.68
C THR A 517 12.25 24.60 -2.06
N SER A 518 11.97 23.30 -1.97
CA SER A 518 10.83 22.73 -1.24
C SER A 518 11.16 22.36 0.22
N ILE A 519 12.33 22.76 0.74
CA ILE A 519 12.80 22.29 2.04
C ILE A 519 12.38 23.25 3.15
N LEU A 520 11.51 22.74 4.04
CA LEU A 520 11.19 23.38 5.32
C LEU A 520 12.28 23.03 6.34
N THR A 521 12.83 24.04 7.00
CA THR A 521 13.69 23.88 8.18
C THR A 521 12.89 24.29 9.41
N VAL A 522 12.74 23.38 10.37
CA VAL A 522 11.97 23.58 11.61
C VAL A 522 12.87 24.14 12.72
N ASP A 523 12.44 25.18 13.41
CA ASP A 523 13.19 25.80 14.48
C ASP A 523 13.41 24.85 15.67
N LYS A 524 14.53 25.00 16.35
CA LYS A 524 14.90 24.14 17.49
C LYS A 524 13.91 24.28 18.65
N GLY A 525 13.43 23.14 19.15
CA GLY A 525 12.50 23.09 20.29
C GLY A 525 11.05 23.38 19.93
N VAL A 526 10.74 23.59 18.67
CA VAL A 526 9.37 23.83 18.20
C VAL A 526 8.69 22.49 17.94
N SER A 527 7.47 22.33 18.48
CA SER A 527 6.60 21.15 18.26
C SER A 527 5.50 21.39 17.22
N GLN A 528 5.31 22.64 16.81
CA GLN A 528 4.33 23.02 15.79
C GLN A 528 4.91 24.09 14.87
N VAL A 529 4.65 23.94 13.58
CA VAL A 529 4.92 24.96 12.56
C VAL A 529 3.59 25.38 11.96
N THR A 530 3.39 26.68 11.73
CA THR A 530 2.20 27.16 11.03
C THR A 530 2.59 27.94 9.79
N TYR A 531 1.72 27.93 8.79
CA TYR A 531 1.85 28.75 7.58
C TYR A 531 0.48 29.11 7.01
N THR A 532 0.44 30.12 6.16
CA THR A 532 -0.72 30.51 5.38
C THR A 532 -0.52 30.05 3.93
N TYR A 533 -1.54 29.39 3.37
CA TYR A 533 -1.55 28.92 1.98
C TYR A 533 -2.56 29.71 1.16
N ASP A 534 -2.13 30.29 0.03
CA ASP A 534 -3.02 30.96 -0.92
C ASP A 534 -3.78 29.92 -1.73
N CYS A 535 -5.08 29.80 -1.46
CA CYS A 535 -5.98 28.87 -2.13
C CYS A 535 -6.41 29.36 -3.53
N GLY A 536 -6.11 30.61 -3.89
CA GLY A 536 -6.65 31.29 -5.07
C GLY A 536 -7.98 32.00 -4.80
N ASN A 537 -8.49 32.75 -5.76
CA ASN A 537 -9.71 33.56 -5.68
C ASN A 537 -9.73 34.54 -4.49
N GLY A 538 -8.57 35.03 -4.05
CA GLY A 538 -8.44 35.91 -2.86
C GLY A 538 -8.74 35.19 -1.53
N ARG A 539 -8.65 33.86 -1.49
CA ARG A 539 -8.89 33.02 -0.30
C ARG A 539 -7.59 32.39 0.18
N SER A 540 -7.46 32.25 1.48
CA SER A 540 -6.32 31.58 2.09
C SER A 540 -6.76 30.67 3.22
N MET A 541 -5.91 29.72 3.58
CA MET A 541 -6.10 28.83 4.73
C MET A 541 -4.88 28.85 5.63
N LYS A 542 -5.10 28.74 6.93
CA LYS A 542 -4.02 28.57 7.90
C LYS A 542 -3.84 27.10 8.23
N VAL A 543 -2.63 26.60 8.09
CA VAL A 543 -2.27 25.20 8.32
C VAL A 543 -1.34 25.09 9.51
N THR A 544 -1.53 24.07 10.34
CA THR A 544 -0.65 23.71 11.44
C THR A 544 0.01 22.37 11.15
N LEU A 545 1.33 22.32 11.25
CA LEU A 545 2.10 21.08 11.18
C LEU A 545 2.50 20.66 12.59
N ASN A 546 2.06 19.47 13.01
CA ASN A 546 2.56 18.86 14.25
C ASN A 546 3.88 18.13 13.96
N ILE A 547 4.92 18.48 14.72
CA ILE A 547 6.27 18.00 14.52
C ILE A 547 6.55 16.81 15.43
N THR A 548 6.98 15.71 14.86
CA THR A 548 7.51 14.54 15.58
C THR A 548 8.98 14.37 15.19
N GLU A 549 9.86 14.40 16.18
CA GLU A 549 11.29 14.16 15.97
C GLU A 549 11.60 12.67 15.98
N THR A 550 12.43 12.23 15.06
CA THR A 550 12.89 10.84 14.95
C THR A 550 14.40 10.79 14.76
N ASP A 551 15.04 9.68 15.13
CA ASP A 551 16.46 9.44 14.89
C ASP A 551 16.75 8.98 13.44
N LYS A 552 15.70 8.78 12.63
CA LYS A 552 15.77 8.39 11.21
C LYS A 552 15.43 9.59 10.32
N PRO A 553 15.89 9.63 9.04
CA PRO A 553 15.49 10.66 8.09
C PRO A 553 13.97 10.75 7.99
N GLY A 554 13.47 11.98 7.86
CA GLY A 554 12.05 12.29 7.90
C GLY A 554 11.21 11.43 6.95
N THR A 555 10.24 10.73 7.53
CA THR A 555 9.19 10.03 6.80
C THR A 555 7.86 10.74 7.01
N VAL A 556 7.06 10.86 5.95
CA VAL A 556 5.64 11.17 6.09
C VAL A 556 5.01 9.93 6.71
N THR A 557 4.25 10.07 7.78
CA THR A 557 3.25 9.06 8.12
C THR A 557 2.02 9.38 7.28
N PRO A 558 1.69 8.59 6.25
CA PRO A 558 0.33 8.63 5.73
C PRO A 558 -0.62 8.39 6.90
N PRO A 559 -1.82 8.96 6.91
CA PRO A 559 -2.84 8.51 7.84
C PRO A 559 -2.93 6.98 7.71
N GLU A 560 -2.90 6.26 8.85
CA GLU A 560 -3.13 4.83 8.81
C GLU A 560 -4.40 4.58 8.00
N PRO A 561 -4.34 3.79 6.92
CA PRO A 561 -5.56 3.38 6.26
C PRO A 561 -6.42 2.69 7.31
N PRO A 562 -7.73 2.92 7.32
CA PRO A 562 -8.60 2.24 8.25
C PRO A 562 -8.38 0.74 8.10
N VAL A 563 -8.18 0.07 9.24
CA VAL A 563 -8.11 -1.39 9.31
C VAL A 563 -9.29 -1.94 8.51
N THR A 564 -9.01 -2.71 7.48
CA THR A 564 -10.04 -3.40 6.69
C THR A 564 -10.98 -4.13 7.65
N PRO A 565 -12.30 -4.08 7.45
CA PRO A 565 -13.23 -4.86 8.25
C PRO A 565 -12.84 -6.35 8.16
N PRO A 566 -13.03 -7.13 9.24
CA PRO A 566 -12.85 -8.58 9.15
C PRO A 566 -13.77 -9.14 8.06
N GLU A 567 -13.25 -10.04 7.23
CA GLU A 567 -14.03 -10.79 6.25
C GLU A 567 -15.29 -11.37 6.91
N PRO A 568 -16.45 -11.31 6.25
CA PRO A 568 -17.64 -11.97 6.75
C PRO A 568 -17.38 -13.48 6.86
N PRO A 569 -17.93 -14.15 7.88
CA PRO A 569 -17.74 -15.58 8.06
C PRO A 569 -18.27 -16.32 6.81
N VAL A 570 -17.43 -17.15 6.23
CA VAL A 570 -17.81 -18.12 5.19
C VAL A 570 -18.85 -19.04 5.85
N THR A 571 -20.11 -18.89 5.48
CA THR A 571 -21.15 -19.86 5.83
C THR A 571 -20.97 -21.10 4.97
N PRO A 572 -21.14 -22.31 5.55
CA PRO A 572 -20.83 -23.57 4.93
C PRO A 572 -21.75 -23.95 3.74
#